data_bdf3453b09e386316c3665a870f8ea5c
#
_entry.id   bdf3453b09e386316c3665a870f8ea5c
#
_cell.length_a   1.000
_cell.length_b   1.000
_cell.length_c   1.000
_cell.angle_alpha   90.00
_cell.angle_beta   90.00
_cell.angle_gamma   90.00
#
_symmetry.space_group_name_H-M   'P 1'
#
loop_
_entity.id
_entity.type
_entity.pdbx_description
1 polymer ?
#
loop_
_entity_poly.entity_id
_entity_poly.type
_entity_poly.pdbx_seq_one_letter_code
_entity_poly.pdbx_strand_id
1 'polypeptide(L)'
;IAPLPFSFYGFLNAKQSKRIKELENLKKIKHTMIFYEAPHRLIEVLEDIKNVFGDRYISISREISKKYEEVYRGNISELINKIVLKGQFVIVVTGCTSENTDLNYNDEIKELVDNGMKPNDAIKMIAKKYNLKKDDVYKDFHGIGDSR
;
A
#
# COMPACT_ATOMS: atom_id res chain seq x y z
N ILE A 1 2.64 12.28 -9.16
CA ILE A 1 1.57 11.27 -9.22
C ILE A 1 1.02 11.25 -10.64
N ALA A 2 0.89 10.06 -11.22
CA ALA A 2 0.37 9.90 -12.57
C ALA A 2 -1.09 10.40 -12.65
N PRO A 3 -1.44 11.27 -13.59
CA PRO A 3 -2.78 11.83 -13.66
C PRO A 3 -3.81 10.86 -14.28
N LEU A 4 -3.37 9.90 -15.06
CA LEU A 4 -4.24 8.94 -15.78
C LEU A 4 -3.58 7.56 -15.88
N PRO A 5 -4.35 6.49 -15.79
CA PRO A 5 -5.74 6.48 -15.31
C PRO A 5 -5.84 6.74 -13.80
N PHE A 6 -7.01 7.09 -13.34
CA PHE A 6 -7.29 7.21 -11.92
C PHE A 6 -8.66 6.60 -11.59
N SER A 7 -8.85 6.21 -10.33
CA SER A 7 -10.14 5.77 -9.80
C SER A 7 -10.52 6.60 -8.58
N PHE A 8 -11.77 7.00 -8.54
CA PHE A 8 -12.36 7.72 -7.43
C PHE A 8 -13.22 6.78 -6.58
N TYR A 9 -12.93 6.71 -5.30
CA TYR A 9 -13.61 5.82 -4.36
C TYR A 9 -14.46 6.55 -3.33
N GLY A 10 -14.33 7.88 -3.22
CA GLY A 10 -15.03 8.66 -2.22
C GLY A 10 -14.53 8.37 -0.80
N PHE A 11 -15.44 8.29 0.17
CA PHE A 11 -15.10 7.99 1.56
C PHE A 11 -14.92 6.51 1.79
N LEU A 12 -13.82 6.15 2.47
CA LEU A 12 -13.64 4.80 2.99
C LEU A 12 -14.59 4.53 4.16
N ASN A 13 -14.86 3.26 4.44
CA ASN A 13 -15.80 2.88 5.49
C ASN A 13 -15.38 3.44 6.86
N ALA A 14 -16.34 3.93 7.64
CA ALA A 14 -16.11 4.47 8.98
C ALA A 14 -15.59 3.41 9.97
N LYS A 15 -16.06 2.17 9.82
CA LYS A 15 -15.62 1.05 10.66
C LYS A 15 -14.27 0.53 10.17
N GLN A 16 -13.25 0.59 11.04
CA GLN A 16 -11.87 0.23 10.69
C GLN A 16 -11.74 -1.16 10.08
N SER A 17 -12.39 -2.17 10.62
CA SER A 17 -12.33 -3.53 10.11
C SER A 17 -12.84 -3.66 8.66
N LYS A 18 -13.87 -2.92 8.30
CA LYS A 18 -14.39 -2.85 6.93
C LYS A 18 -13.47 -2.02 6.02
N ARG A 19 -12.95 -0.91 6.52
CA ARG A 19 -11.99 -0.05 5.81
C ARG A 19 -10.72 -0.81 5.45
N ILE A 20 -10.18 -1.61 6.36
CA ILE A 20 -9.01 -2.46 6.10
C ILE A 20 -9.30 -3.45 4.97
N LYS A 21 -10.47 -4.08 4.95
CA LYS A 21 -10.87 -4.99 3.86
C LYS A 21 -10.99 -4.26 2.51
N GLU A 22 -11.57 -3.06 2.49
CA GLU A 22 -11.62 -2.23 1.29
C GLU A 22 -10.21 -1.93 0.77
N LEU A 23 -9.30 -1.50 1.64
CA LEU A 23 -7.91 -1.22 1.29
C LEU A 23 -7.16 -2.45 0.80
N GLU A 24 -7.37 -3.61 1.43
CA GLU A 24 -6.77 -4.88 0.98
C GLU A 24 -7.15 -5.23 -0.46
N ASN A 25 -8.40 -4.95 -0.85
CA ASN A 25 -8.86 -5.14 -2.23
C ASN A 25 -8.23 -4.15 -3.22
N LEU A 26 -7.74 -3.01 -2.75
CA LEU A 26 -7.20 -1.93 -3.57
C LEU A 26 -5.67 -1.92 -3.63
N LYS A 27 -4.98 -2.65 -2.76
CA LYS A 27 -3.53 -2.52 -2.60
C LYS A 27 -2.71 -2.85 -3.85
N LYS A 28 -3.23 -3.69 -4.75
CA LYS A 28 -2.58 -4.08 -6.01
C LYS A 28 -2.94 -3.19 -7.19
N ILE A 29 -3.82 -2.23 -7.02
CA ILE A 29 -4.22 -1.30 -8.07
C ILE A 29 -3.00 -0.47 -8.51
N LYS A 30 -2.71 -0.49 -9.81
CA LYS A 30 -1.52 0.16 -10.38
C LYS A 30 -1.73 1.64 -10.74
N HIS A 31 -2.97 2.07 -10.86
CA HIS A 31 -3.29 3.47 -11.17
C HIS A 31 -3.55 4.31 -9.93
N THR A 32 -3.60 5.62 -10.11
CA THR A 32 -3.87 6.59 -9.05
C THR A 32 -5.25 6.38 -8.44
N MET A 33 -5.34 6.44 -7.13
CA MET A 33 -6.58 6.31 -6.36
C MET A 33 -6.88 7.62 -5.63
N ILE A 34 -8.15 8.01 -5.61
CA ILE A 34 -8.62 9.25 -4.98
C ILE A 34 -9.68 8.93 -3.93
N PHE A 35 -9.48 9.47 -2.73
CA PHE A 35 -10.40 9.34 -1.60
C PHE A 35 -10.77 10.70 -1.05
N TYR A 36 -11.97 10.83 -0.49
CA TYR A 36 -12.35 11.93 0.37
C TYR A 36 -12.18 11.56 1.83
N GLU A 37 -11.89 12.54 2.68
CA GLU A 37 -11.85 12.31 4.11
C GLU A 37 -12.19 13.56 4.93
N ALA A 38 -12.75 13.31 6.12
CA ALA A 38 -13.04 14.35 7.10
C ALA A 38 -11.84 14.54 8.05
N PRO A 39 -11.66 15.75 8.64
CA PRO A 39 -10.47 16.05 9.44
C PRO A 39 -10.31 15.14 10.67
N HIS A 40 -11.41 14.76 11.33
CA HIS A 40 -11.37 13.92 12.53
C HIS A 40 -11.00 12.45 12.26
N ARG A 41 -11.02 12.02 10.99
CA ARG A 41 -10.69 10.64 10.57
C ARG A 41 -9.39 10.55 9.77
N LEU A 42 -8.85 11.69 9.33
CA LEU A 42 -7.76 11.72 8.37
C LEU A 42 -6.53 10.92 8.83
N ILE A 43 -6.07 11.15 10.06
CA ILE A 43 -4.86 10.49 10.57
C ILE A 43 -5.06 8.98 10.68
N GLU A 44 -6.18 8.53 11.21
CA GLU A 44 -6.52 7.11 11.31
C GLU A 44 -6.56 6.45 9.92
N VAL A 45 -7.19 7.11 8.96
CA VAL A 45 -7.26 6.60 7.57
C VAL A 45 -5.89 6.55 6.92
N LEU A 46 -5.05 7.57 7.11
CA LEU A 46 -3.68 7.58 6.58
C LEU A 46 -2.82 6.48 7.19
N GLU A 47 -2.97 6.20 8.48
CA GLU A 47 -2.28 5.08 9.13
C GLU A 47 -2.73 3.73 8.56
N ASP A 48 -4.03 3.55 8.35
CA ASP A 48 -4.56 2.34 7.72
C ASP A 48 -4.05 2.17 6.28
N ILE A 49 -4.04 3.25 5.49
CA ILE A 49 -3.47 3.22 4.12
C ILE A 49 -1.99 2.83 4.16
N LYS A 50 -1.21 3.43 5.06
CA LYS A 50 0.20 3.10 5.22
C LYS A 50 0.41 1.64 5.63
N ASN A 51 -0.39 1.12 6.55
CA ASN A 51 -0.28 -0.26 7.02
C ASN A 51 -0.63 -1.28 5.93
N VAL A 52 -1.61 -1.00 5.09
CA VAL A 52 -2.07 -1.91 4.03
C VAL A 52 -1.27 -1.74 2.74
N PHE A 53 -1.07 -0.50 2.29
CA PHE A 53 -0.39 -0.20 1.01
C PHE A 53 1.12 -0.05 1.13
N GLY A 54 1.63 0.20 2.33
CA GLY A 54 2.98 0.67 2.57
C GLY A 54 3.07 2.21 2.55
N ASP A 55 4.27 2.72 2.78
CA ASP A 55 4.53 4.16 2.86
C ASP A 55 4.59 4.80 1.47
N ARG A 56 3.44 4.92 0.83
CA ARG A 56 3.32 5.46 -0.53
C ARG A 56 3.44 6.97 -0.55
N TYR A 57 3.85 7.48 -1.71
CA TYR A 57 3.78 8.89 -2.03
C TYR A 57 2.32 9.29 -2.25
N ILE A 58 1.89 10.33 -1.56
CA ILE A 58 0.52 10.84 -1.60
C ILE A 58 0.52 12.36 -1.82
N SER A 59 -0.62 12.86 -2.27
CA SER A 59 -0.95 14.27 -2.26
C SER A 59 -2.25 14.45 -1.48
N ILE A 60 -2.23 15.32 -0.49
CA ILE A 60 -3.40 15.65 0.32
C ILE A 60 -3.74 17.11 0.08
N SER A 61 -4.95 17.36 -0.41
CA SER A 61 -5.46 18.72 -0.60
C SER A 61 -6.52 19.02 0.45
N ARG A 62 -6.36 20.15 1.11
CA ARG A 62 -7.31 20.69 2.10
C ARG A 62 -8.04 21.87 1.51
N GLU A 63 -9.38 21.90 1.67
CA GLU A 63 -10.20 23.03 1.27
C GLU A 63 -9.98 23.47 -0.19
N ILE A 64 -9.97 22.51 -1.14
CA ILE A 64 -9.77 22.78 -2.57
C ILE A 64 -10.73 23.88 -3.06
N SER A 65 -10.18 24.82 -3.84
CA SER A 65 -10.89 25.96 -4.42
C SER A 65 -11.46 26.96 -3.41
N LYS A 66 -11.06 26.87 -2.14
CA LYS A 66 -11.43 27.81 -1.08
C LYS A 66 -10.26 28.70 -0.68
N LYS A 67 -10.54 29.75 0.12
CA LYS A 67 -9.55 30.76 0.52
C LYS A 67 -8.32 30.18 1.22
N TYR A 68 -8.47 29.07 1.96
CA TYR A 68 -7.41 28.43 2.75
C TYR A 68 -6.99 27.10 2.16
N GLU A 69 -6.98 26.99 0.84
CA GLU A 69 -6.47 25.80 0.15
C GLU A 69 -5.00 25.53 0.50
N GLU A 70 -4.70 24.31 0.91
CA GLU A 70 -3.35 23.83 1.14
C GLU A 70 -3.18 22.47 0.49
N VAL A 71 -1.98 22.20 -0.02
CA VAL A 71 -1.61 20.93 -0.63
C VAL A 71 -0.34 20.41 0.02
N TYR A 72 -0.40 19.20 0.54
CA TYR A 72 0.73 18.48 1.11
C TYR A 72 1.13 17.35 0.17
N ARG A 73 2.41 17.22 -0.13
CA ARG A 73 2.95 16.16 -0.98
C ARG A 73 4.15 15.51 -0.32
N GLY A 74 4.20 14.19 -0.36
CA GLY A 74 5.29 13.40 0.22
C GLY A 74 4.83 11.99 0.55
N ASN A 75 5.66 11.24 1.23
CA ASN A 75 5.29 9.95 1.76
C ASN A 75 4.37 10.12 2.99
N ILE A 76 3.50 9.14 3.23
CA ILE A 76 2.54 9.22 4.34
C ILE A 76 3.25 9.47 5.68
N SER A 77 4.36 8.78 5.94
CA SER A 77 5.15 8.94 7.16
C SER A 77 5.69 10.35 7.37
N GLU A 78 5.99 11.06 6.27
CA GLU A 78 6.49 12.43 6.33
C GLU A 78 5.39 13.45 6.59
N LEU A 79 4.19 13.19 6.09
CA LEU A 79 3.08 14.14 6.12
C LEU A 79 2.20 14.02 7.37
N ILE A 80 2.06 12.83 7.93
CA ILE A 80 1.06 12.52 8.95
C ILE A 80 1.10 13.45 10.19
N ASN A 81 2.26 13.98 10.52
CA ASN A 81 2.46 14.90 11.64
C ASN A 81 2.48 16.38 11.24
N LYS A 82 2.31 16.70 9.96
CA LYS A 82 2.42 18.08 9.43
C LYS A 82 1.10 18.68 8.99
N ILE A 83 0.05 17.87 8.91
CA ILE A 83 -1.23 18.29 8.33
C ILE A 83 -2.05 19.08 9.34
N VAL A 84 -2.56 20.21 8.92
CA VAL A 84 -3.55 20.98 9.69
C VAL A 84 -4.93 20.33 9.52
N LEU A 85 -5.48 19.77 10.61
CA LEU A 85 -6.71 18.99 10.61
C LEU A 85 -7.95 19.88 10.62
N LYS A 86 -8.16 20.65 9.54
CA LYS A 86 -9.33 21.52 9.35
C LYS A 86 -9.88 21.38 7.94
N GLY A 87 -11.18 21.37 7.81
CA GLY A 87 -11.88 21.37 6.52
C GLY A 87 -11.97 20.00 5.87
N GLN A 88 -12.30 19.98 4.60
CA GLN A 88 -12.45 18.77 3.80
C GLN A 88 -11.14 18.40 3.12
N PHE A 89 -10.85 17.11 3.08
CA PHE A 89 -9.63 16.60 2.48
C PHE A 89 -9.91 15.73 1.25
N VAL A 90 -9.04 15.87 0.26
CA VAL A 90 -8.92 14.94 -0.86
C VAL A 90 -7.55 14.28 -0.78
N ILE A 91 -7.52 12.96 -0.74
CA ILE A 91 -6.31 12.17 -0.69
C ILE A 91 -6.09 11.52 -2.05
N VAL A 92 -4.96 11.82 -2.68
CA VAL A 92 -4.54 11.20 -3.94
C VAL A 92 -3.38 10.26 -3.64
N VAL A 93 -3.58 8.98 -3.86
CA VAL A 93 -2.60 7.93 -3.56
C VAL A 93 -2.05 7.36 -4.85
N THR A 94 -0.72 7.26 -4.93
CA THR A 94 -0.07 6.58 -6.06
C THR A 94 -0.49 5.11 -6.10
N GLY A 95 -0.65 4.58 -7.29
CA GLY A 95 -0.90 3.17 -7.51
C GLY A 95 0.26 2.31 -7.03
N CYS A 96 0.06 1.02 -7.01
CA CYS A 96 1.10 0.05 -6.71
C CYS A 96 2.20 0.11 -7.77
N THR A 97 3.41 0.46 -7.37
CA THR A 97 4.59 0.52 -8.25
C THR A 97 5.43 -0.75 -8.19
N SER A 98 5.09 -1.67 -7.27
CA SER A 98 5.82 -2.93 -7.20
C SER A 98 5.54 -3.74 -8.46
N GLU A 99 6.48 -3.74 -9.37
CA GLU A 99 6.60 -4.76 -10.40
C GLU A 99 6.77 -6.16 -9.79
N ASN A 100 6.90 -6.22 -8.48
CA ASN A 100 7.15 -7.37 -7.65
C ASN A 100 5.94 -8.24 -7.35
N THR A 101 4.75 -7.95 -7.90
CA THR A 101 3.60 -8.84 -7.75
C THR A 101 3.63 -10.02 -8.72
N ASP A 102 4.53 -9.98 -9.72
CA ASP A 102 4.77 -11.09 -10.65
C ASP A 102 6.23 -11.56 -10.64
N LEU A 103 7.03 -11.18 -9.66
CA LEU A 103 8.29 -11.87 -9.42
C LEU A 103 7.93 -13.27 -8.96
N ASN A 104 8.01 -14.17 -9.92
CA ASN A 104 7.83 -15.58 -9.65
C ASN A 104 9.09 -16.12 -8.96
N TYR A 105 9.40 -15.50 -7.79
CA TYR A 105 10.51 -15.95 -6.96
C TYR A 105 10.33 -17.41 -6.53
N ASN A 106 9.11 -17.95 -6.65
CA ASN A 106 8.85 -19.37 -6.45
C ASN A 106 9.55 -20.23 -7.52
N ASP A 107 9.65 -19.76 -8.76
CA ASP A 107 10.42 -20.47 -9.79
C ASP A 107 11.92 -20.36 -9.52
N GLU A 108 12.41 -19.21 -9.06
CA GLU A 108 13.81 -19.09 -8.62
C GLU A 108 14.12 -20.02 -7.43
N ILE A 109 13.21 -20.11 -6.44
CA ILE A 109 13.37 -21.04 -5.32
C ILE A 109 13.41 -22.48 -5.81
N LYS A 110 12.50 -22.87 -6.70
CA LYS A 110 12.48 -24.21 -7.30
C LYS A 110 13.78 -24.53 -8.03
N GLU A 111 14.27 -23.59 -8.85
CA GLU A 111 15.53 -23.75 -9.57
C GLU A 111 16.71 -23.95 -8.62
N LEU A 112 16.79 -23.19 -7.54
CA LEU A 112 17.82 -23.34 -6.51
C LEU A 112 17.74 -24.72 -5.81
N VAL A 113 16.54 -25.18 -5.52
CA VAL A 113 16.30 -26.50 -4.92
C VAL A 113 16.65 -27.62 -5.90
N ASP A 114 16.29 -27.50 -7.16
CA ASP A 114 16.62 -28.46 -8.21
C ASP A 114 18.15 -28.55 -8.43
N ASN A 115 18.87 -27.45 -8.21
CA ASN A 115 20.34 -27.39 -8.23
C ASN A 115 21.00 -27.90 -6.95
N GLY A 116 20.25 -28.48 -6.01
CA GLY A 116 20.77 -29.14 -4.80
C GLY A 116 20.75 -28.29 -3.54
N MET A 117 20.19 -27.08 -3.56
CA MET A 117 20.05 -26.25 -2.37
C MET A 117 18.87 -26.73 -1.50
N LYS A 118 19.03 -26.68 -0.19
CA LYS A 118 17.93 -27.01 0.72
C LYS A 118 16.82 -25.95 0.60
N PRO A 119 15.52 -26.33 0.61
CA PRO A 119 14.41 -25.38 0.45
C PRO A 119 14.47 -24.19 1.40
N ASN A 120 14.78 -24.40 2.68
CA ASN A 120 14.88 -23.32 3.65
C ASN A 120 16.03 -22.33 3.36
N ASP A 121 17.13 -22.81 2.81
CA ASP A 121 18.26 -21.96 2.43
C ASP A 121 17.95 -21.14 1.17
N ALA A 122 17.27 -21.76 0.20
CA ALA A 122 16.77 -21.07 -0.99
C ALA A 122 15.78 -19.96 -0.62
N ILE A 123 14.81 -20.24 0.25
CA ILE A 123 13.84 -19.26 0.76
C ILE A 123 14.55 -18.10 1.47
N LYS A 124 15.54 -18.40 2.32
CA LYS A 124 16.32 -17.38 3.03
C LYS A 124 17.11 -16.49 2.06
N MET A 125 17.71 -17.09 1.02
CA MET A 125 18.46 -16.35 0.01
C MET A 125 17.56 -15.44 -0.81
N ILE A 126 16.41 -15.92 -1.26
CA ILE A 126 15.42 -15.13 -2.01
C ILE A 126 14.83 -14.02 -1.15
N ALA A 127 14.48 -14.29 0.10
CA ALA A 127 13.98 -13.26 1.02
C ALA A 127 14.99 -12.12 1.19
N LYS A 128 16.28 -12.44 1.30
CA LYS A 128 17.35 -11.44 1.38
C LYS A 128 17.52 -10.68 0.05
N LYS A 129 17.50 -11.38 -1.08
CA LYS A 129 17.64 -10.78 -2.42
C LYS A 129 16.57 -9.73 -2.70
N TYR A 130 15.32 -9.99 -2.32
CA TYR A 130 14.17 -9.11 -2.58
C TYR A 130 13.77 -8.26 -1.38
N ASN A 131 14.54 -8.28 -0.29
CA ASN A 131 14.25 -7.55 0.96
C ASN A 131 12.86 -7.87 1.53
N LEU A 132 12.52 -9.15 1.53
CA LEU A 132 11.23 -9.67 2.02
C LEU A 132 11.44 -10.37 3.38
N LYS A 133 10.34 -10.52 4.12
CA LYS A 133 10.36 -11.34 5.33
C LYS A 133 10.39 -12.82 4.94
N LYS A 134 11.30 -13.57 5.56
CA LYS A 134 11.45 -15.02 5.32
C LYS A 134 10.14 -15.79 5.48
N ASP A 135 9.35 -15.44 6.50
CA ASP A 135 8.08 -16.11 6.80
C ASP A 135 7.03 -15.90 5.71
N ASP A 136 7.01 -14.72 5.08
CA ASP A 136 6.10 -14.41 3.98
C ASP A 136 6.49 -15.22 2.73
N VAL A 137 7.78 -15.27 2.39
CA VAL A 137 8.30 -16.06 1.28
C VAL A 137 8.05 -17.56 1.50
N TYR A 138 8.22 -18.04 2.73
CA TYR A 138 7.95 -19.42 3.10
C TYR A 138 6.48 -19.80 2.91
N LYS A 139 5.57 -18.96 3.36
CA LYS A 139 4.12 -19.18 3.20
C LYS A 139 3.72 -19.20 1.73
N ASP A 140 4.20 -18.24 0.94
CA ASP A 140 3.90 -18.17 -0.48
C ASP A 140 4.43 -19.39 -1.24
N PHE A 141 5.65 -19.83 -0.93
CA PHE A 141 6.27 -20.98 -1.59
C PHE A 141 5.55 -22.30 -1.27
N HIS A 142 5.07 -22.46 -0.04
CA HIS A 142 4.36 -23.67 0.38
C HIS A 142 2.85 -23.62 0.16
N GLY A 143 2.33 -22.55 -0.45
CA GLY A 143 0.90 -22.36 -0.68
C GLY A 143 0.08 -22.26 0.62
N ILE A 144 0.72 -21.89 1.74
CA ILE A 144 0.07 -21.65 3.04
C ILE A 144 -0.35 -20.16 3.10
N GLY A 145 -0.91 -19.66 2.03
CA GLY A 145 -1.45 -18.32 1.93
C GLY A 145 -2.97 -18.40 1.92
N ASP A 146 -3.54 -17.94 3.02
CA ASP A 146 -4.93 -17.58 3.26
C ASP A 146 -6.00 -18.18 2.33
N SER A 147 -6.48 -19.33 2.72
CA SER A 147 -7.85 -19.74 2.45
C SER A 147 -8.80 -18.93 3.36
N ARG A 148 -9.06 -17.69 3.00
CA ARG A 148 -10.20 -16.93 3.56
C ARG A 148 -10.73 -15.90 2.58
#